data_a2c14696e0038e2f29be689962ba19bd
#
_entry.id   a2c14696e0038e2f29be689962ba19bd
#
_cell.length_a   1.000
_cell.length_b   1.000
_cell.length_c   1.000
_cell.angle_alpha   90.00
_cell.angle_beta   90.00
_cell.angle_gamma   90.00
#
_symmetry.space_group_name_H-M   'P 1'
#
loop_
_entity.id
_entity.type
_entity.pdbx_description
1 polymer ?
#
loop_
_entity_poly.entity_id
_entity_poly.type
_entity_poly.pdbx_seq_one_letter_code
_entity_poly.pdbx_strand_id
1 'polypeptide(L)'
;KLEDPAITVKQAMVVTTFPGASAWQVELEVTDVLEKSIRSMGDLDHVESRSMDDISLILVELSSTVPLAELQQNWDILRRKVANVQAQLPAGAQPSTVMDDFGDVYGMFYAMTSDGFDYQKMMDYAQLVRRTVLDIDGVSSVDIYGERPACIDIDIQESKMANLGVHPAEIILTLRGQNATVYSGYYNSGEKRVRVGIDGDFNGIEDIRNLLIRGHEEDDIRLGDVADITKGYVQPQQEGLKYDTLPAIAISIAMQKGGNIIQLGKVIDQKLDELKQNIIPAGINFEKVFFQPTRVKDAISVFMVNLIESVLIVIIVVMLAMGFRSGYIIGIGLVVVVLGSFVILHMMHGTLQRVSLASFIVAMGMLVDNAIVITDGIMVDM
;
A
#
# COMPACT_ATOMS: atom_id res chain seq x y z
N LYS A 1 -8.84 -18.30 -0.89
CA LYS A 1 -8.24 -18.69 -2.18
C LYS A 1 -7.19 -17.63 -2.53
N LEU A 2 -5.97 -18.06 -2.68
CA LEU A 2 -4.80 -17.24 -2.99
C LEU A 2 -4.13 -17.75 -4.27
N GLU A 3 -3.31 -16.95 -4.93
CA GLU A 3 -2.52 -17.37 -6.07
C GLU A 3 -1.34 -18.24 -5.61
N ASP A 4 -0.56 -17.68 -4.69
CA ASP A 4 0.62 -18.31 -4.12
C ASP A 4 0.52 -18.35 -2.59
N PRO A 5 1.34 -19.16 -1.90
CA PRO A 5 1.40 -19.14 -0.44
C PRO A 5 1.73 -17.74 0.08
N ALA A 6 1.08 -17.34 1.16
CA ALA A 6 1.41 -16.10 1.82
C ALA A 6 2.88 -16.14 2.29
N ILE A 7 3.71 -15.29 1.71
CA ILE A 7 5.10 -15.11 2.16
C ILE A 7 5.04 -14.09 3.30
N THR A 8 5.57 -14.51 4.45
CA THR A 8 5.69 -13.59 5.58
C THR A 8 7.06 -12.95 5.52
N VAL A 9 7.08 -11.67 5.24
CA VAL A 9 8.29 -10.85 5.33
C VAL A 9 8.46 -10.48 6.80
N LYS A 10 9.61 -10.87 7.38
CA LYS A 10 10.00 -10.58 8.76
C LYS A 10 11.01 -9.43 8.81
N GLN A 11 10.84 -8.47 7.92
CA GLN A 11 11.71 -7.32 7.76
C GLN A 11 10.91 -6.04 7.97
N ALA A 12 11.55 -5.05 8.56
CA ALA A 12 11.06 -3.68 8.64
C ALA A 12 12.20 -2.71 8.31
N MET A 13 11.87 -1.56 7.74
CA MET A 13 12.83 -0.52 7.46
C MET A 13 12.60 0.69 8.35
N VAL A 14 13.67 1.18 8.96
CA VAL A 14 13.65 2.45 9.68
C VAL A 14 14.33 3.50 8.81
N VAL A 15 13.60 4.56 8.49
CA VAL A 15 14.06 5.65 7.63
C VAL A 15 14.15 6.93 8.46
N THR A 16 15.29 7.60 8.40
CA THR A 16 15.50 8.89 9.07
C THR A 16 16.20 9.85 8.12
N THR A 17 15.60 11.00 7.85
CA THR A 17 16.22 12.04 7.04
C THR A 17 16.92 13.06 7.93
N PHE A 18 18.13 13.47 7.52
CA PHE A 18 18.93 14.51 8.16
C PHE A 18 19.46 15.47 7.11
N PRO A 19 18.62 16.41 6.64
CA PRO A 19 18.97 17.29 5.52
C PRO A 19 20.23 18.13 5.78
N GLY A 20 21.14 18.14 4.81
CA GLY A 20 22.41 18.87 4.86
C GLY A 20 23.56 18.10 5.54
N ALA A 21 23.32 16.90 6.06
CA ALA A 21 24.34 16.07 6.68
C ALA A 21 25.04 15.17 5.65
N SER A 22 26.36 15.05 5.75
CA SER A 22 27.12 14.05 4.98
C SER A 22 26.84 12.63 5.47
N ALA A 23 27.10 11.62 4.64
CA ALA A 23 26.94 10.21 4.99
C ALA A 23 27.66 9.82 6.28
N TRP A 24 28.83 10.41 6.55
CA TRP A 24 29.59 10.21 7.78
C TRP A 24 28.89 10.77 9.02
N GLN A 25 28.29 11.96 8.92
CA GLN A 25 27.51 12.56 10.01
C GLN A 25 26.23 11.76 10.26
N VAL A 26 25.53 11.34 9.19
CA VAL A 26 24.35 10.48 9.28
C VAL A 26 24.72 9.18 10.02
N GLU A 27 25.86 8.56 9.70
CA GLU A 27 26.33 7.32 10.35
C GLU A 27 26.52 7.53 11.85
N LEU A 28 27.31 8.55 12.22
CA LEU A 28 27.70 8.74 13.64
C LEU A 28 26.57 9.27 14.52
N GLU A 29 25.76 10.18 14.00
CA GLU A 29 24.80 10.93 14.80
C GLU A 29 23.37 10.36 14.74
N VAL A 30 23.06 9.58 13.72
CA VAL A 30 21.73 9.02 13.50
C VAL A 30 21.75 7.49 13.48
N THR A 31 22.47 6.89 12.55
CA THR A 31 22.44 5.44 12.32
C THR A 31 22.95 4.65 13.52
N ASP A 32 24.11 4.97 14.05
CA ASP A 32 24.72 4.29 15.21
C ASP A 32 23.85 4.39 16.46
N VAL A 33 23.20 5.55 16.69
CA VAL A 33 22.30 5.76 17.83
C VAL A 33 21.05 4.87 17.71
N LEU A 34 20.45 4.82 16.52
CA LEU A 34 19.28 3.98 16.25
C LEU A 34 19.63 2.48 16.31
N GLU A 35 20.72 2.07 15.68
CA GLU A 35 21.16 0.67 15.69
C GLU A 35 21.40 0.14 17.12
N LYS A 36 22.07 0.90 17.98
CA LYS A 36 22.29 0.51 19.38
C LYS A 36 20.99 0.24 20.11
N SER A 37 19.96 1.05 19.87
CA SER A 37 18.64 0.83 20.44
C SER A 37 17.96 -0.41 19.85
N ILE A 38 17.97 -0.55 18.52
CA ILE A 38 17.34 -1.65 17.79
C ILE A 38 17.97 -2.99 18.18
N ARG A 39 19.29 -3.08 18.27
CA ARG A 39 20.01 -4.30 18.65
C ARG A 39 19.69 -4.81 20.05
N SER A 40 19.03 -4.00 20.88
CA SER A 40 18.53 -4.45 22.18
C SER A 40 17.20 -5.22 22.12
N MET A 41 16.66 -5.51 20.93
CA MET A 41 15.49 -6.38 20.74
C MET A 41 15.89 -7.86 20.89
N GLY A 42 14.98 -8.67 21.46
CA GLY A 42 15.26 -10.08 21.75
C GLY A 42 15.19 -11.02 20.55
N ASP A 43 14.27 -10.74 19.62
CA ASP A 43 13.93 -11.64 18.50
C ASP A 43 14.58 -11.23 17.18
N LEU A 44 15.70 -10.52 17.27
CA LEU A 44 16.43 -10.00 16.13
C LEU A 44 17.30 -11.09 15.50
N ASP A 45 17.30 -11.19 14.19
CA ASP A 45 18.29 -11.97 13.44
C ASP A 45 19.50 -11.10 13.11
N HIS A 46 19.30 -10.06 12.31
CA HIS A 46 20.36 -9.08 12.02
C HIS A 46 19.78 -7.68 11.70
N VAL A 47 20.67 -6.70 11.70
CA VAL A 47 20.42 -5.32 11.31
C VAL A 47 21.42 -4.95 10.24
N GLU A 48 20.94 -4.48 9.11
CA GLU A 48 21.75 -3.93 8.03
C GLU A 48 21.40 -2.45 7.86
N SER A 49 22.42 -1.58 7.85
CA SER A 49 22.20 -0.15 7.68
C SER A 49 22.95 0.42 6.50
N ARG A 50 22.40 1.48 5.95
CA ARG A 50 22.98 2.26 4.88
C ARG A 50 22.86 3.73 5.17
N SER A 51 23.99 4.37 5.45
CA SER A 51 24.09 5.81 5.66
C SER A 51 24.52 6.49 4.36
N MET A 52 23.71 7.42 3.91
CA MET A 52 23.94 8.24 2.72
C MET A 52 23.87 9.72 3.09
N ASP A 53 24.24 10.61 2.18
CA ASP A 53 24.02 12.03 2.38
C ASP A 53 22.52 12.27 2.59
N ASP A 54 22.18 13.03 3.62
CA ASP A 54 20.83 13.41 4.02
C ASP A 54 19.93 12.29 4.58
N ILE A 55 20.32 10.99 4.54
CA ILE A 55 19.39 9.90 4.90
C ILE A 55 20.07 8.68 5.52
N SER A 56 19.44 8.11 6.53
CA SER A 56 19.74 6.82 7.15
C SER A 56 18.64 5.81 6.81
N LEU A 57 19.03 4.63 6.32
CA LEU A 57 18.17 3.49 6.07
C LEU A 57 18.66 2.32 6.91
N ILE A 58 17.81 1.77 7.79
CA ILE A 58 18.15 0.63 8.64
C ILE A 58 17.14 -0.48 8.38
N LEU A 59 17.60 -1.58 7.79
CA LEU A 59 16.82 -2.79 7.61
C LEU A 59 16.94 -3.67 8.86
N VAL A 60 15.82 -4.01 9.43
CA VAL A 60 15.70 -4.84 10.64
C VAL A 60 15.07 -6.16 10.26
N GLU A 61 15.77 -7.27 10.48
CA GLU A 61 15.26 -8.61 10.21
C GLU A 61 15.09 -9.39 11.51
N LEU A 62 13.89 -9.96 11.68
CA LEU A 62 13.57 -10.82 12.83
C LEU A 62 13.93 -12.27 12.54
N SER A 63 14.26 -13.02 13.59
CA SER A 63 14.55 -14.44 13.51
C SER A 63 13.45 -15.22 12.78
N SER A 64 13.87 -16.20 11.98
CA SER A 64 12.97 -17.11 11.27
C SER A 64 12.05 -17.89 12.22
N THR A 65 12.45 -18.05 13.49
CA THR A 65 11.70 -18.77 14.53
C THR A 65 10.54 -17.98 15.12
N VAL A 66 10.48 -16.65 14.92
CA VAL A 66 9.39 -15.80 15.44
C VAL A 66 8.05 -16.23 14.85
N PRO A 67 7.05 -16.56 15.68
CA PRO A 67 5.72 -16.91 15.20
C PRO A 67 5.03 -15.73 14.51
N LEU A 68 4.17 -16.02 13.52
CA LEU A 68 3.39 -14.98 12.81
C LEU A 68 2.52 -14.14 13.74
N ALA A 69 1.99 -14.76 14.78
CA ALA A 69 1.14 -14.08 15.76
C ALA A 69 1.89 -13.02 16.59
N GLU A 70 3.22 -13.16 16.73
CA GLU A 70 4.05 -12.24 17.50
C GLU A 70 4.71 -11.16 16.64
N LEU A 71 4.57 -11.24 15.31
CA LEU A 71 5.22 -10.32 14.40
C LEU A 71 4.82 -8.87 14.65
N GLN A 72 3.53 -8.60 14.80
CA GLN A 72 3.03 -7.25 15.07
C GLN A 72 3.56 -6.69 16.40
N GLN A 73 3.64 -7.53 17.43
CA GLN A 73 4.20 -7.14 18.72
C GLN A 73 5.68 -6.75 18.60
N ASN A 74 6.44 -7.48 17.79
CA ASN A 74 7.86 -7.16 17.54
C ASN A 74 8.00 -5.81 16.81
N TRP A 75 7.13 -5.51 15.84
CA TRP A 75 7.13 -4.20 15.17
C TRP A 75 6.74 -3.06 16.13
N ASP A 76 5.82 -3.30 17.06
CA ASP A 76 5.50 -2.31 18.10
C ASP A 76 6.66 -2.11 19.08
N ILE A 77 7.44 -3.15 19.37
CA ILE A 77 8.69 -3.03 20.13
C ILE A 77 9.70 -2.20 19.35
N LEU A 78 9.88 -2.45 18.06
CA LEU A 78 10.77 -1.68 17.20
C LEU A 78 10.41 -0.19 17.20
N ARG A 79 9.12 0.15 16.99
CA ARG A 79 8.64 1.54 17.04
C ARG A 79 8.95 2.21 18.37
N ARG A 80 8.74 1.50 19.49
CA ARG A 80 9.08 2.04 20.82
C ARG A 80 10.58 2.24 21.01
N LYS A 81 11.43 1.32 20.52
CA LYS A 81 12.88 1.44 20.59
C LYS A 81 13.39 2.65 19.80
N VAL A 82 12.86 2.85 18.60
CA VAL A 82 13.16 4.03 17.76
C VAL A 82 12.68 5.31 18.43
N ALA A 83 11.44 5.35 18.91
CA ALA A 83 10.87 6.52 19.58
C ALA A 83 11.63 6.93 20.85
N ASN A 84 12.13 5.97 21.63
CA ASN A 84 12.86 6.24 22.88
C ASN A 84 14.18 6.99 22.65
N VAL A 85 14.80 6.83 21.50
CA VAL A 85 16.08 7.49 21.18
C VAL A 85 15.92 8.73 20.29
N GLN A 86 14.71 9.03 19.87
CA GLN A 86 14.43 10.17 18.97
C GLN A 86 14.94 11.50 19.54
N ALA A 87 14.83 11.71 20.85
CA ALA A 87 15.31 12.92 21.52
C ALA A 87 16.86 13.01 21.61
N GLN A 88 17.56 11.92 21.32
CA GLN A 88 19.03 11.87 21.29
C GLN A 88 19.59 12.20 19.90
N LEU A 89 18.75 12.21 18.88
CA LEU A 89 19.14 12.56 17.52
C LEU A 89 19.38 14.07 17.40
N PRO A 90 20.21 14.50 16.44
CA PRO A 90 20.45 15.92 16.17
C PRO A 90 19.18 16.71 15.90
N ALA A 91 19.15 17.99 16.29
CA ALA A 91 17.98 18.85 16.11
C ALA A 91 17.54 19.04 14.63
N GLY A 92 18.44 18.79 13.67
CA GLY A 92 18.14 18.83 12.23
C GLY A 92 17.61 17.49 11.67
N ALA A 93 17.72 16.40 12.42
CA ALA A 93 17.20 15.11 11.99
C ALA A 93 15.67 15.09 12.13
N GLN A 94 14.99 14.60 11.10
CA GLN A 94 13.55 14.46 11.14
C GLN A 94 13.14 13.20 11.93
N PRO A 95 11.88 13.11 12.40
CA PRO A 95 11.40 11.93 13.08
C PRO A 95 11.59 10.66 12.25
N SER A 96 12.15 9.63 12.89
CA SER A 96 12.36 8.34 12.24
C SER A 96 11.03 7.63 11.96
N THR A 97 10.86 7.14 10.75
CA THR A 97 9.67 6.39 10.33
C THR A 97 10.01 4.90 10.26
N VAL A 98 9.15 4.06 10.85
CA VAL A 98 9.27 2.59 10.78
C VAL A 98 8.26 2.08 9.76
N MET A 99 8.75 1.44 8.70
CA MET A 99 7.99 0.82 7.63
C MET A 99 8.06 -0.70 7.81
N ASP A 100 6.94 -1.33 8.12
CA ASP A 100 6.83 -2.79 8.39
C ASP A 100 5.79 -3.47 7.46
N ASP A 101 5.34 -2.77 6.45
CA ASP A 101 4.31 -3.15 5.50
C ASP A 101 4.84 -3.82 4.21
N PHE A 102 6.11 -4.20 4.17
CA PHE A 102 6.72 -4.92 3.02
C PHE A 102 6.01 -6.23 2.64
N GLY A 103 5.22 -6.79 3.54
CA GLY A 103 4.45 -8.00 3.30
C GLY A 103 3.10 -7.77 2.65
N ASP A 104 2.68 -6.54 2.46
CA ASP A 104 1.40 -6.23 1.84
C ASP A 104 1.51 -6.40 0.32
N VAL A 105 0.76 -7.38 -0.18
CA VAL A 105 0.68 -7.64 -1.62
C VAL A 105 -0.53 -6.91 -2.17
N TYR A 106 -0.28 -5.93 -3.03
CA TYR A 106 -1.33 -5.22 -3.76
C TYR A 106 -1.85 -6.10 -4.88
N GLY A 107 -2.87 -6.88 -4.57
CA GLY A 107 -3.48 -7.82 -5.52
C GLY A 107 -4.33 -7.17 -6.60
N MET A 108 -4.67 -5.89 -6.45
CA MET A 108 -5.46 -5.15 -7.43
C MET A 108 -4.84 -3.77 -7.64
N PHE A 109 -4.59 -3.44 -8.90
CA PHE A 109 -4.00 -2.19 -9.32
C PHE A 109 -4.81 -1.60 -10.47
N TYR A 110 -5.41 -0.44 -10.21
CA TYR A 110 -6.22 0.30 -11.18
C TYR A 110 -5.47 1.56 -11.58
N ALA A 111 -5.49 1.88 -12.87
CA ALA A 111 -5.13 3.20 -13.37
C ALA A 111 -6.41 4.01 -13.58
N MET A 112 -6.55 5.10 -12.88
CA MET A 112 -7.63 6.06 -13.08
C MET A 112 -7.16 7.11 -14.08
N THR A 113 -7.81 7.16 -15.23
CA THR A 113 -7.55 8.12 -16.30
C THR A 113 -8.72 9.07 -16.45
N SER A 114 -8.48 10.25 -17.00
CA SER A 114 -9.56 11.19 -17.29
C SER A 114 -9.47 11.75 -18.71
N ASP A 115 -10.62 12.06 -19.28
CA ASP A 115 -10.76 12.85 -20.48
C ASP A 115 -11.33 14.22 -20.12
N GLY A 116 -10.47 15.23 -20.14
CA GLY A 116 -10.85 16.64 -19.94
C GLY A 116 -11.00 17.10 -18.48
N PHE A 117 -10.73 16.25 -17.46
CA PHE A 117 -10.72 16.68 -16.06
C PHE A 117 -9.34 17.13 -15.62
N ASP A 118 -9.30 18.19 -14.81
CA ASP A 118 -8.10 18.65 -14.14
C ASP A 118 -7.60 17.61 -13.13
N TYR A 119 -6.27 17.57 -12.96
CA TYR A 119 -5.60 16.62 -12.09
C TYR A 119 -6.10 16.69 -10.64
N GLN A 120 -6.39 17.90 -10.11
CA GLN A 120 -6.92 18.07 -8.76
C GLN A 120 -8.27 17.38 -8.58
N LYS A 121 -9.16 17.51 -9.55
CA LYS A 121 -10.46 16.81 -9.53
C LYS A 121 -10.31 15.30 -9.60
N MET A 122 -9.36 14.81 -10.40
CA MET A 122 -9.04 13.39 -10.42
C MET A 122 -8.59 12.90 -9.04
N MET A 123 -7.73 13.66 -8.38
CA MET A 123 -7.26 13.33 -7.03
C MET A 123 -8.40 13.30 -6.01
N ASP A 124 -9.33 14.25 -6.07
CA ASP A 124 -10.50 14.27 -5.19
C ASP A 124 -11.35 13.00 -5.35
N TYR A 125 -11.55 12.53 -6.59
CA TYR A 125 -12.25 11.27 -6.86
C TYR A 125 -11.42 10.05 -6.46
N ALA A 126 -10.09 10.06 -6.64
CA ALA A 126 -9.21 8.99 -6.17
C ALA A 126 -9.28 8.83 -4.65
N GLN A 127 -9.29 9.95 -3.91
CA GLN A 127 -9.46 9.96 -2.45
C GLN A 127 -10.87 9.49 -2.02
N LEU A 128 -11.90 9.81 -2.79
CA LEU A 128 -13.24 9.28 -2.57
C LEU A 128 -13.27 7.75 -2.74
N VAL A 129 -12.69 7.25 -3.82
CA VAL A 129 -12.57 5.80 -4.09
C VAL A 129 -11.79 5.13 -2.97
N ARG A 130 -10.63 5.69 -2.58
CA ARG A 130 -9.82 5.17 -1.48
C ARG A 130 -10.65 4.99 -0.21
N ARG A 131 -11.36 6.03 0.23
CA ARG A 131 -12.22 5.96 1.44
C ARG A 131 -13.29 4.91 1.32
N THR A 132 -13.99 4.86 0.17
CA THR A 132 -15.07 3.91 -0.05
C THR A 132 -14.61 2.47 -0.12
N VAL A 133 -13.42 2.23 -0.68
CA VAL A 133 -12.84 0.89 -0.79
C VAL A 133 -12.26 0.43 0.56
N LEU A 134 -11.69 1.32 1.36
CA LEU A 134 -11.20 1.01 2.71
C LEU A 134 -12.31 0.53 3.66
N ASP A 135 -13.55 0.97 3.43
CA ASP A 135 -14.73 0.53 4.22
C ASP A 135 -15.20 -0.89 3.87
N ILE A 136 -14.62 -1.54 2.86
CA ILE A 136 -15.00 -2.89 2.45
C ILE A 136 -14.29 -3.92 3.34
N ASP A 137 -15.07 -4.80 3.95
CA ASP A 137 -14.53 -5.91 4.76
C ASP A 137 -13.57 -6.77 3.92
N GLY A 138 -12.35 -6.99 4.46
CA GLY A 138 -11.32 -7.77 3.80
C GLY A 138 -10.29 -6.96 3.03
N VAL A 139 -10.43 -5.63 2.94
CA VAL A 139 -9.38 -4.71 2.47
C VAL A 139 -8.42 -4.42 3.62
N SER A 140 -7.12 -4.53 3.38
CA SER A 140 -6.05 -4.19 4.34
C SER A 140 -5.63 -2.73 4.18
N SER A 141 -5.25 -2.35 2.96
CA SER A 141 -4.80 -1.00 2.64
C SER A 141 -5.21 -0.60 1.22
N VAL A 142 -5.30 0.70 1.00
CA VAL A 142 -5.52 1.30 -0.32
C VAL A 142 -4.58 2.48 -0.45
N ASP A 143 -3.66 2.41 -1.42
CA ASP A 143 -2.70 3.46 -1.67
C ASP A 143 -2.89 4.09 -3.05
N ILE A 144 -2.57 5.37 -3.12
CA ILE A 144 -2.67 6.17 -4.33
C ILE A 144 -1.24 6.52 -4.76
N TYR A 145 -0.92 6.28 -6.03
CA TYR A 145 0.37 6.63 -6.64
C TYR A 145 0.20 7.61 -7.78
N GLY A 146 1.25 8.37 -8.04
CA GLY A 146 1.27 9.41 -9.05
C GLY A 146 0.67 10.72 -8.54
N GLU A 147 0.66 10.94 -7.22
CA GLU A 147 0.21 12.19 -6.62
C GLU A 147 1.14 13.35 -7.01
N ARG A 148 0.52 14.44 -7.43
CA ARG A 148 1.22 15.71 -7.67
C ARG A 148 0.76 16.70 -6.60
N PRO A 149 1.59 16.99 -5.60
CA PRO A 149 1.23 17.94 -4.56
C PRO A 149 0.88 19.30 -5.17
N ALA A 150 -0.31 19.79 -4.88
CA ALA A 150 -0.70 21.13 -5.29
C ALA A 150 0.08 22.18 -4.49
N CYS A 151 0.49 23.25 -5.13
CA CYS A 151 1.15 24.38 -4.50
C CYS A 151 0.55 25.71 -4.99
N ILE A 152 0.90 26.77 -4.31
CA ILE A 152 0.67 28.13 -4.76
C ILE A 152 2.04 28.71 -5.10
N ASP A 153 2.23 29.02 -6.37
CA ASP A 153 3.42 29.64 -6.87
C ASP A 153 3.30 31.15 -6.71
N ILE A 154 4.30 31.77 -6.09
CA ILE A 154 4.37 33.22 -5.86
C ILE A 154 5.61 33.72 -6.61
N ASP A 155 5.42 34.18 -7.83
CA ASP A 155 6.47 34.70 -8.68
C ASP A 155 6.71 36.20 -8.40
N ILE A 156 7.79 36.47 -7.70
CA ILE A 156 8.14 37.83 -7.26
C ILE A 156 8.79 38.58 -8.38
N GLN A 157 8.28 39.79 -8.68
CA GLN A 157 8.84 40.69 -9.68
C GLN A 157 9.85 41.63 -9.03
N GLU A 158 11.14 41.36 -9.18
CA GLU A 158 12.25 42.11 -8.56
C GLU A 158 12.19 43.61 -8.82
N SER A 159 11.84 44.01 -10.05
CA SER A 159 11.74 45.45 -10.43
C SER A 159 10.62 46.18 -9.67
N LYS A 160 9.49 45.56 -9.50
CA LYS A 160 8.37 46.12 -8.72
C LYS A 160 8.71 46.18 -7.24
N MET A 161 9.30 45.11 -6.72
CA MET A 161 9.72 45.01 -5.33
C MET A 161 10.76 46.10 -4.98
N ALA A 162 11.75 46.31 -5.86
CA ALA A 162 12.75 47.36 -5.69
C ALA A 162 12.13 48.78 -5.71
N ASN A 163 11.18 49.02 -6.63
CA ASN A 163 10.51 50.32 -6.76
C ASN A 163 9.61 50.64 -5.55
N LEU A 164 9.00 49.64 -4.94
CA LEU A 164 8.11 49.78 -3.78
C LEU A 164 8.84 49.57 -2.45
N GLY A 165 10.15 49.30 -2.47
CA GLY A 165 10.96 49.13 -1.27
C GLY A 165 10.61 47.90 -0.42
N VAL A 166 10.03 46.85 -1.04
CA VAL A 166 9.67 45.62 -0.38
C VAL A 166 10.87 44.69 -0.32
N HIS A 167 11.14 44.12 0.83
CA HIS A 167 12.21 43.14 1.02
C HIS A 167 11.69 41.69 0.93
N PRO A 168 12.37 40.74 0.23
CA PRO A 168 11.92 39.33 0.13
C PRO A 168 11.66 38.66 1.47
N ALA A 169 12.49 38.98 2.47
CA ALA A 169 12.35 38.44 3.81
C ALA A 169 11.03 38.85 4.47
N GLU A 170 10.53 40.05 4.20
CA GLU A 170 9.25 40.55 4.74
C GLU A 170 8.07 39.72 4.17
N ILE A 171 8.11 39.39 2.89
CA ILE A 171 7.10 38.52 2.26
C ILE A 171 7.06 37.16 2.96
N ILE A 172 8.23 36.55 3.18
CA ILE A 172 8.33 35.23 3.82
C ILE A 172 7.82 35.28 5.27
N LEU A 173 8.21 36.31 6.01
CA LEU A 173 7.79 36.48 7.42
C LEU A 173 6.28 36.71 7.54
N THR A 174 5.73 37.56 6.67
CA THR A 174 4.28 37.85 6.66
C THR A 174 3.46 36.62 6.29
N LEU A 175 3.86 35.85 5.25
CA LEU A 175 3.21 34.62 4.85
C LEU A 175 3.25 33.56 5.97
N ARG A 176 4.38 33.40 6.65
CA ARG A 176 4.52 32.49 7.78
C ARG A 176 3.71 32.91 8.99
N GLY A 177 3.67 34.21 9.25
CA GLY A 177 2.92 34.78 10.39
C GLY A 177 1.42 34.69 10.20
N GLN A 178 0.93 34.89 8.99
CA GLN A 178 -0.49 34.86 8.69
C GLN A 178 -1.08 33.44 8.68
N ASN A 179 -0.33 32.45 8.18
CA ASN A 179 -0.76 31.04 8.11
C ASN A 179 -0.40 30.27 9.39
N ALA A 180 -0.47 30.93 10.54
CA ALA A 180 -0.17 30.32 11.84
C ALA A 180 -1.43 30.13 12.66
N THR A 181 -1.72 28.88 13.03
CA THR A 181 -2.79 28.60 14.00
C THR A 181 -2.38 29.03 15.39
N VAL A 182 -2.95 30.15 15.87
CA VAL A 182 -2.64 30.71 17.16
C VAL A 182 -3.72 30.36 18.19
N TYR A 183 -3.30 29.81 19.33
CA TYR A 183 -4.21 29.61 20.45
C TYR A 183 -4.51 30.95 21.14
N SER A 184 -5.72 31.47 20.92
CA SER A 184 -6.14 32.79 21.43
C SER A 184 -6.95 32.71 22.73
N GLY A 185 -7.10 31.52 23.32
CA GLY A 185 -7.75 31.33 24.59
C GLY A 185 -9.27 31.21 24.54
N TYR A 186 -9.90 31.47 25.70
CA TYR A 186 -11.34 31.41 25.87
C TYR A 186 -11.84 32.66 26.59
N TYR A 187 -13.02 33.13 26.21
CA TYR A 187 -13.79 34.14 26.94
C TYR A 187 -14.90 33.46 27.73
N ASN A 188 -14.98 33.75 29.03
CA ASN A 188 -16.02 33.23 29.89
C ASN A 188 -17.17 34.25 29.96
N SER A 189 -18.32 33.91 29.40
CA SER A 189 -19.55 34.71 29.45
C SER A 189 -20.54 34.00 30.38
N GLY A 190 -20.45 34.28 31.69
CA GLY A 190 -21.29 33.63 32.70
C GLY A 190 -21.12 32.11 32.71
N GLU A 191 -22.16 31.37 32.33
CA GLU A 191 -22.16 29.90 32.30
C GLU A 191 -21.51 29.30 31.02
N LYS A 192 -21.18 30.13 30.04
CA LYS A 192 -20.64 29.65 28.74
C LYS A 192 -19.16 30.03 28.58
N ARG A 193 -18.37 29.05 28.19
CA ARG A 193 -16.97 29.23 27.76
C ARG A 193 -16.94 29.30 26.24
N VAL A 194 -16.62 30.47 25.70
CA VAL A 194 -16.53 30.69 24.25
C VAL A 194 -15.06 30.72 23.84
N ARG A 195 -14.70 29.90 22.87
CA ARG A 195 -13.35 29.91 22.28
C ARG A 195 -13.17 31.19 21.46
N VAL A 196 -12.08 31.89 21.71
CA VAL A 196 -11.66 33.00 20.86
C VAL A 196 -10.83 32.41 19.73
N GLY A 197 -11.25 32.56 18.48
CA GLY A 197 -10.50 32.18 17.29
C GLY A 197 -10.03 33.44 16.57
N ILE A 198 -8.82 33.42 16.05
CA ILE A 198 -8.35 34.38 15.05
C ILE A 198 -8.59 33.71 13.70
N ASP A 199 -9.39 34.32 12.87
CA ASP A 199 -9.61 33.89 11.49
C ASP A 199 -8.47 34.47 10.64
N GLY A 200 -7.38 33.71 10.55
CA GLY A 200 -6.17 34.11 9.84
C GLY A 200 -5.79 33.16 8.70
N ASP A 201 -6.61 32.11 8.47
CA ASP A 201 -6.33 31.13 7.43
C ASP A 201 -6.66 31.71 6.04
N PHE A 202 -5.82 31.37 5.05
CA PHE A 202 -6.11 31.72 3.67
C PHE A 202 -7.20 30.81 3.10
N ASN A 203 -8.34 31.38 2.68
CA ASN A 203 -9.43 30.63 2.05
C ASN A 203 -9.25 30.50 0.53
N GLY A 204 -8.34 31.24 -0.05
CA GLY A 204 -8.07 31.21 -1.49
C GLY A 204 -6.91 32.08 -1.94
N ILE A 205 -6.64 32.07 -3.25
CA ILE A 205 -5.58 32.86 -3.85
C ILE A 205 -5.81 34.38 -3.64
N GLU A 206 -7.06 34.81 -3.65
CA GLU A 206 -7.39 36.23 -3.51
C GLU A 206 -6.97 36.78 -2.13
N ASP A 207 -7.07 35.97 -1.09
CA ASP A 207 -6.61 36.37 0.26
C ASP A 207 -5.09 36.56 0.27
N ILE A 208 -4.37 35.67 -0.40
CA ILE A 208 -2.90 35.79 -0.54
C ILE A 208 -2.55 37.00 -1.39
N ARG A 209 -3.29 37.26 -2.48
CA ARG A 209 -3.07 38.41 -3.35
C ARG A 209 -3.28 39.73 -2.63
N ASN A 210 -4.29 39.78 -1.74
CA ASN A 210 -4.61 40.96 -0.94
C ASN A 210 -3.84 41.06 0.37
N LEU A 211 -2.92 40.12 0.65
CA LEU A 211 -2.08 40.15 1.83
C LEU A 211 -1.24 41.44 1.85
N LEU A 212 -1.30 42.17 2.95
CA LEU A 212 -0.55 43.40 3.14
C LEU A 212 0.86 43.11 3.64
N ILE A 213 1.85 43.64 2.91
CA ILE A 213 3.27 43.61 3.23
C ILE A 213 3.78 45.03 3.45
N ARG A 214 4.77 45.18 4.33
CA ARG A 214 5.40 46.49 4.56
C ARG A 214 6.37 46.83 3.44
N GLY A 215 6.16 48.00 2.87
CA GLY A 215 7.04 48.62 1.90
C GLY A 215 7.96 49.67 2.52
N HIS A 216 8.47 50.56 1.68
CA HIS A 216 9.28 51.71 2.09
C HIS A 216 8.38 52.71 2.85
N GLU A 217 8.90 53.34 3.88
CA GLU A 217 8.19 54.38 4.68
C GLU A 217 6.93 53.86 5.44
N GLU A 218 6.85 52.55 5.74
CA GLU A 218 5.71 51.89 6.43
C GLU A 218 4.42 51.86 5.61
N ASP A 219 4.48 52.03 4.29
CA ASP A 219 3.31 51.88 3.42
C ASP A 219 2.90 50.40 3.31
N ASP A 220 1.60 50.15 3.46
CA ASP A 220 1.02 48.81 3.27
C ASP A 220 0.78 48.54 1.77
N ILE A 221 1.51 47.56 1.23
CA ILE A 221 1.47 47.15 -0.18
C ILE A 221 0.84 45.77 -0.26
N ARG A 222 0.00 45.53 -1.26
CA ARG A 222 -0.55 44.19 -1.50
C ARG A 222 0.49 43.28 -2.14
N LEU A 223 0.54 42.03 -1.71
CA LEU A 223 1.43 41.04 -2.30
C LEU A 223 1.21 40.89 -3.82
N GLY A 224 -0.05 40.97 -4.28
CA GLY A 224 -0.39 40.96 -5.70
C GLY A 224 0.15 42.12 -6.53
N ASP A 225 0.61 43.24 -5.91
CA ASP A 225 1.20 44.34 -6.62
C ASP A 225 2.67 44.06 -6.98
N VAL A 226 3.34 43.18 -6.22
CA VAL A 226 4.75 42.83 -6.39
C VAL A 226 5.01 41.42 -6.89
N ALA A 227 3.99 40.54 -6.87
CA ALA A 227 4.07 39.15 -7.26
C ALA A 227 2.89 38.68 -8.09
N ASP A 228 3.13 37.73 -8.99
CA ASP A 228 2.08 36.95 -9.64
C ASP A 228 1.82 35.68 -8.84
N ILE A 229 0.55 35.44 -8.50
CA ILE A 229 0.14 34.34 -7.63
C ILE A 229 -0.76 33.40 -8.42
N THR A 230 -0.27 32.16 -8.60
CA THR A 230 -0.97 31.13 -9.39
C THR A 230 -1.05 29.80 -8.63
N LYS A 231 -2.09 29.00 -8.94
CA LYS A 231 -2.13 27.61 -8.51
C LYS A 231 -1.32 26.76 -9.45
N GLY A 232 -0.46 25.93 -8.89
CA GLY A 232 0.38 25.02 -9.63
C GLY A 232 0.55 23.69 -8.92
N TYR A 233 1.52 22.96 -9.38
CA TYR A 233 1.97 21.71 -8.77
C TYR A 233 3.46 21.77 -8.54
N VAL A 234 3.92 21.19 -7.44
CA VAL A 234 5.34 21.19 -7.07
C VAL A 234 6.22 20.73 -8.24
N GLN A 235 7.24 21.52 -8.56
CA GLN A 235 8.22 21.23 -9.59
C GLN A 235 9.63 21.08 -8.96
N PRO A 236 10.50 20.18 -9.47
CA PRO A 236 10.23 19.18 -10.52
C PRO A 236 9.25 18.10 -10.05
N GLN A 237 8.48 17.56 -10.99
CA GLN A 237 7.57 16.47 -10.71
C GLN A 237 8.36 15.25 -10.21
N GLN A 238 8.14 14.84 -8.96
CA GLN A 238 8.84 13.71 -8.33
C GLN A 238 8.24 12.37 -8.75
N GLU A 239 6.91 12.31 -8.85
CA GLU A 239 6.18 11.11 -9.26
C GLU A 239 5.24 11.44 -10.42
N GLY A 240 5.10 10.50 -11.33
CA GLY A 240 4.17 10.64 -12.44
C GLY A 240 3.80 9.28 -13.01
N LEU A 241 2.50 9.08 -13.19
CA LEU A 241 1.96 7.87 -13.80
C LEU A 241 1.30 8.24 -15.13
N LYS A 242 1.53 7.40 -16.14
CA LYS A 242 0.81 7.44 -17.41
C LYS A 242 0.27 6.05 -17.71
N TYR A 243 -0.94 6.00 -18.18
CA TYR A 243 -1.56 4.80 -18.73
C TYR A 243 -1.98 5.10 -20.15
N ASP A 244 -1.49 4.32 -21.10
CA ASP A 244 -1.74 4.48 -22.54
C ASP A 244 -1.54 5.94 -23.02
N THR A 245 -0.39 6.53 -22.64
CA THR A 245 0.00 7.93 -22.89
C THR A 245 -0.76 9.00 -22.13
N LEU A 246 -1.90 8.71 -21.53
CA LEU A 246 -2.69 9.66 -20.73
C LEU A 246 -2.15 9.78 -19.30
N PRO A 247 -2.18 10.97 -18.71
CA PRO A 247 -1.91 11.13 -17.28
C PRO A 247 -2.88 10.26 -16.48
N ALA A 248 -2.37 9.55 -15.48
CA ALA A 248 -3.17 8.65 -14.67
C ALA A 248 -2.81 8.77 -13.19
N ILE A 249 -3.74 8.40 -12.34
CA ILE A 249 -3.54 8.17 -10.90
C ILE A 249 -3.73 6.68 -10.67
N ALA A 250 -2.80 6.03 -9.99
CA ALA A 250 -2.96 4.63 -9.65
C ALA A 250 -3.59 4.47 -8.27
N ILE A 251 -4.48 3.48 -8.18
CA ILE A 251 -5.09 3.02 -6.94
C ILE A 251 -4.73 1.55 -6.76
N SER A 252 -3.94 1.26 -5.75
CA SER A 252 -3.55 -0.10 -5.38
C SER A 252 -4.29 -0.56 -4.15
N ILE A 253 -4.75 -1.80 -4.15
CA ILE A 253 -5.58 -2.36 -3.09
C ILE A 253 -4.95 -3.66 -2.60
N ALA A 254 -4.66 -3.71 -1.30
CA ALA A 254 -4.19 -4.91 -0.63
C ALA A 254 -5.31 -5.59 0.16
N MET A 255 -5.29 -6.91 0.15
CA MET A 255 -6.26 -7.75 0.87
C MET A 255 -5.74 -8.13 2.25
N GLN A 256 -6.62 -8.20 3.24
CA GLN A 256 -6.30 -8.74 4.56
C GLN A 256 -5.82 -10.20 4.47
N LYS A 257 -4.85 -10.57 5.32
CA LYS A 257 -4.29 -11.93 5.38
C LYS A 257 -5.39 -12.95 5.63
N GLY A 258 -5.35 -14.04 4.86
CA GLY A 258 -6.34 -15.13 4.98
C GLY A 258 -7.65 -14.90 4.22
N GLY A 259 -7.84 -13.75 3.56
CA GLY A 259 -9.04 -13.42 2.81
C GLY A 259 -9.24 -14.23 1.52
N ASN A 260 -10.37 -14.03 0.86
CA ASN A 260 -10.68 -14.60 -0.44
C ASN A 260 -10.61 -13.52 -1.52
N ILE A 261 -9.49 -13.45 -2.24
CA ILE A 261 -9.23 -12.44 -3.26
C ILE A 261 -10.28 -12.39 -4.38
N ILE A 262 -10.84 -13.56 -4.76
CA ILE A 262 -11.85 -13.63 -5.83
C ILE A 262 -13.17 -12.97 -5.38
N GLN A 263 -13.57 -13.19 -4.14
CA GLN A 263 -14.78 -12.59 -3.59
C GLN A 263 -14.60 -11.10 -3.38
N LEU A 264 -13.46 -10.71 -2.80
CA LEU A 264 -13.11 -9.32 -2.57
C LEU A 264 -13.09 -8.54 -3.90
N GLY A 265 -12.45 -9.08 -4.95
CA GLY A 265 -12.41 -8.43 -6.25
C GLY A 265 -13.79 -8.19 -6.86
N LYS A 266 -14.76 -9.11 -6.67
CA LYS A 266 -16.14 -8.90 -7.12
C LYS A 266 -16.83 -7.77 -6.37
N VAL A 267 -16.64 -7.69 -5.04
CA VAL A 267 -17.25 -6.63 -4.22
C VAL A 267 -16.67 -5.28 -4.59
N ILE A 268 -15.35 -5.20 -4.81
CA ILE A 268 -14.68 -3.96 -5.23
C ILE A 268 -15.17 -3.52 -6.61
N ASP A 269 -15.24 -4.44 -7.60
CA ASP A 269 -15.77 -4.11 -8.93
C ASP A 269 -17.19 -3.55 -8.85
N GLN A 270 -18.08 -4.21 -8.10
CA GLN A 270 -19.45 -3.74 -7.89
C GLN A 270 -19.48 -2.34 -7.26
N LYS A 271 -18.62 -2.11 -6.28
CA LYS A 271 -18.56 -0.82 -5.59
C LYS A 271 -18.03 0.31 -6.48
N LEU A 272 -17.03 0.01 -7.31
CA LEU A 272 -16.53 0.95 -8.30
C LEU A 272 -17.58 1.26 -9.38
N ASP A 273 -18.35 0.26 -9.80
CA ASP A 273 -19.45 0.47 -10.75
C ASP A 273 -20.57 1.33 -10.15
N GLU A 274 -20.93 1.13 -8.87
CA GLU A 274 -21.87 1.99 -8.15
C GLU A 274 -21.37 3.45 -8.07
N LEU A 275 -20.10 3.66 -7.77
CA LEU A 275 -19.49 4.99 -7.74
C LEU A 275 -19.52 5.65 -9.12
N LYS A 276 -19.21 4.90 -10.19
CA LYS A 276 -19.29 5.38 -11.58
C LYS A 276 -20.70 5.80 -11.99
N GLN A 277 -21.72 5.08 -11.55
CA GLN A 277 -23.12 5.37 -11.92
C GLN A 277 -23.68 6.56 -11.15
N ASN A 278 -23.28 6.79 -9.90
CA ASN A 278 -23.97 7.72 -9.01
C ASN A 278 -23.18 8.99 -8.71
N ILE A 279 -21.84 8.93 -8.72
CA ILE A 279 -21.01 10.02 -8.16
C ILE A 279 -19.91 10.48 -9.11
N ILE A 280 -19.24 9.54 -9.77
CA ILE A 280 -18.07 9.83 -10.62
C ILE A 280 -18.58 10.24 -12.01
N PRO A 281 -18.17 11.41 -12.52
CA PRO A 281 -18.64 11.87 -13.83
C PRO A 281 -18.14 10.98 -14.98
N ALA A 282 -18.93 10.97 -16.05
CA ALA A 282 -18.51 10.36 -17.31
C ALA A 282 -17.21 11.03 -17.80
N GLY A 283 -16.25 10.23 -18.20
CA GLY A 283 -14.91 10.71 -18.62
C GLY A 283 -13.81 10.33 -17.63
N ILE A 284 -14.14 9.84 -16.43
CA ILE A 284 -13.17 9.20 -15.54
C ILE A 284 -13.31 7.68 -15.68
N ASN A 285 -12.21 7.02 -16.08
CA ASN A 285 -12.15 5.60 -16.30
C ASN A 285 -11.22 4.91 -15.31
N PHE A 286 -11.59 3.68 -14.93
CA PHE A 286 -10.74 2.79 -14.12
C PHE A 286 -10.30 1.62 -14.99
N GLU A 287 -9.02 1.59 -15.29
CA GLU A 287 -8.41 0.55 -16.11
C GLU A 287 -7.69 -0.45 -15.22
N LYS A 288 -7.99 -1.74 -15.39
CA LYS A 288 -7.35 -2.80 -14.60
C LYS A 288 -5.97 -3.10 -15.16
N VAL A 289 -4.93 -2.55 -14.52
CA VAL A 289 -3.53 -2.82 -14.89
C VAL A 289 -3.10 -4.19 -14.39
N PHE A 290 -3.43 -4.48 -13.13
CA PHE A 290 -3.22 -5.79 -12.53
C PHE A 290 -4.43 -6.16 -11.68
N PHE A 291 -4.99 -7.35 -11.94
CA PHE A 291 -6.18 -7.81 -11.23
C PHE A 291 -6.05 -9.29 -10.88
N GLN A 292 -5.46 -9.55 -9.72
CA GLN A 292 -5.20 -10.90 -9.20
C GLN A 292 -6.48 -11.77 -9.08
N PRO A 293 -7.67 -11.24 -8.72
CA PRO A 293 -8.89 -12.04 -8.65
C PRO A 293 -9.20 -12.84 -9.92
N THR A 294 -9.02 -12.24 -11.09
CA THR A 294 -9.21 -12.93 -12.38
C THR A 294 -8.14 -13.99 -12.58
N ARG A 295 -6.87 -13.68 -12.35
CA ARG A 295 -5.76 -14.63 -12.49
C ARG A 295 -5.93 -15.86 -11.60
N VAL A 296 -6.32 -15.66 -10.34
CA VAL A 296 -6.57 -16.76 -9.39
C VAL A 296 -7.75 -17.60 -9.83
N LYS A 297 -8.84 -16.97 -10.29
CA LYS A 297 -10.00 -17.67 -10.82
C LYS A 297 -9.63 -18.54 -12.03
N ASP A 298 -8.88 -18.00 -12.97
CA ASP A 298 -8.48 -18.71 -14.20
C ASP A 298 -7.51 -19.86 -13.86
N ALA A 299 -6.53 -19.62 -12.98
CA ALA A 299 -5.62 -20.66 -12.52
C ALA A 299 -6.35 -21.84 -11.86
N ILE A 300 -7.33 -21.57 -10.99
CA ILE A 300 -8.15 -22.62 -10.36
C ILE A 300 -8.99 -23.34 -11.40
N SER A 301 -9.58 -22.63 -12.35
CA SER A 301 -10.40 -23.22 -13.42
C SER A 301 -9.57 -24.17 -14.29
N VAL A 302 -8.42 -23.73 -14.78
CA VAL A 302 -7.49 -24.54 -15.57
C VAL A 302 -7.04 -25.77 -14.79
N PHE A 303 -6.70 -25.59 -13.50
CA PHE A 303 -6.35 -26.71 -12.65
C PHE A 303 -7.48 -27.73 -12.53
N MET A 304 -8.71 -27.30 -12.26
CA MET A 304 -9.86 -28.22 -12.14
C MET A 304 -10.11 -29.01 -13.40
N VAL A 305 -9.97 -28.38 -14.56
CA VAL A 305 -10.07 -29.07 -15.85
C VAL A 305 -8.95 -30.10 -15.98
N ASN A 306 -7.70 -29.73 -15.74
CA ASN A 306 -6.55 -30.64 -15.82
C ASN A 306 -6.66 -31.81 -14.82
N LEU A 307 -7.19 -31.56 -13.62
CA LEU A 307 -7.42 -32.60 -12.62
C LEU A 307 -8.45 -33.62 -13.12
N ILE A 308 -9.57 -33.15 -13.66
CA ILE A 308 -10.62 -34.02 -14.20
C ILE A 308 -10.07 -34.83 -15.41
N GLU A 309 -9.38 -34.17 -16.33
CA GLU A 309 -8.74 -34.83 -17.47
C GLU A 309 -7.73 -35.91 -16.99
N SER A 310 -6.87 -35.58 -16.03
CA SER A 310 -5.90 -36.52 -15.48
C SER A 310 -6.56 -37.75 -14.87
N VAL A 311 -7.60 -37.54 -14.07
CA VAL A 311 -8.38 -38.64 -13.48
C VAL A 311 -9.01 -39.52 -14.57
N LEU A 312 -9.61 -38.91 -15.59
CA LEU A 312 -10.23 -39.64 -16.71
C LEU A 312 -9.20 -40.45 -17.50
N ILE A 313 -8.05 -39.86 -17.83
CA ILE A 313 -6.97 -40.54 -18.57
C ILE A 313 -6.48 -41.74 -17.77
N VAL A 314 -6.24 -41.57 -16.47
CA VAL A 314 -5.79 -42.66 -15.59
C VAL A 314 -6.81 -43.80 -15.55
N ILE A 315 -8.09 -43.47 -15.38
CA ILE A 315 -9.18 -44.49 -15.36
C ILE A 315 -9.20 -45.26 -16.70
N ILE A 316 -9.12 -44.56 -17.83
CA ILE A 316 -9.12 -45.17 -19.17
C ILE A 316 -7.89 -46.10 -19.32
N VAL A 317 -6.70 -45.63 -18.99
CA VAL A 317 -5.47 -46.44 -19.10
C VAL A 317 -5.52 -47.67 -18.22
N VAL A 318 -5.97 -47.56 -16.99
CA VAL A 318 -6.12 -48.68 -16.07
C VAL A 318 -7.18 -49.67 -16.56
N MET A 319 -8.32 -49.19 -17.10
CA MET A 319 -9.33 -50.06 -17.71
C MET A 319 -8.81 -50.85 -18.90
N LEU A 320 -7.94 -50.24 -19.73
CA LEU A 320 -7.33 -50.89 -20.90
C LEU A 320 -6.25 -51.93 -20.44
N ALA A 321 -5.48 -51.62 -19.40
CA ALA A 321 -4.41 -52.47 -18.93
C ALA A 321 -4.88 -53.66 -18.08
N MET A 322 -5.83 -53.44 -17.16
CA MET A 322 -6.25 -54.41 -16.15
C MET A 322 -7.70 -54.93 -16.35
N GLY A 323 -8.35 -54.47 -17.39
CA GLY A 323 -9.75 -54.82 -17.68
C GLY A 323 -10.78 -53.91 -17.02
N PHE A 324 -12.02 -53.99 -17.48
CA PHE A 324 -13.07 -53.05 -17.15
C PHE A 324 -13.46 -53.07 -15.65
N ARG A 325 -13.52 -54.29 -15.05
CA ARG A 325 -13.91 -54.44 -13.63
C ARG A 325 -12.92 -53.83 -12.65
N SER A 326 -11.63 -54.13 -12.85
CA SER A 326 -10.56 -53.62 -11.99
C SER A 326 -10.35 -52.11 -12.18
N GLY A 327 -10.38 -51.64 -13.44
CA GLY A 327 -10.29 -50.22 -13.74
C GLY A 327 -11.40 -49.37 -13.14
N TYR A 328 -12.62 -49.88 -13.09
CA TYR A 328 -13.76 -49.22 -12.47
C TYR A 328 -13.59 -49.08 -10.94
N ILE A 329 -13.14 -50.12 -10.26
CA ILE A 329 -12.91 -50.12 -8.81
C ILE A 329 -11.80 -49.12 -8.44
N ILE A 330 -10.65 -49.17 -9.17
CA ILE A 330 -9.54 -48.25 -8.97
C ILE A 330 -9.98 -46.81 -9.23
N GLY A 331 -10.76 -46.59 -10.31
CA GLY A 331 -11.25 -45.27 -10.69
C GLY A 331 -12.17 -44.66 -9.60
N ILE A 332 -13.11 -45.41 -9.04
CA ILE A 332 -13.93 -44.94 -7.93
C ILE A 332 -13.07 -44.63 -6.71
N GLY A 333 -12.15 -45.54 -6.35
CA GLY A 333 -11.21 -45.31 -5.25
C GLY A 333 -10.44 -44.01 -5.39
N LEU A 334 -9.91 -43.74 -6.59
CA LEU A 334 -9.19 -42.51 -6.90
C LEU A 334 -10.06 -41.25 -6.70
N VAL A 335 -11.27 -41.26 -7.23
CA VAL A 335 -12.23 -40.14 -7.05
C VAL A 335 -12.53 -39.89 -5.58
N VAL A 336 -12.82 -40.95 -4.83
CA VAL A 336 -13.10 -40.83 -3.39
C VAL A 336 -11.93 -40.27 -2.62
N VAL A 337 -10.71 -40.71 -2.90
CA VAL A 337 -9.48 -40.21 -2.24
C VAL A 337 -9.23 -38.75 -2.56
N VAL A 338 -9.37 -38.34 -3.83
CA VAL A 338 -9.22 -36.94 -4.24
C VAL A 338 -10.25 -36.06 -3.55
N LEU A 339 -11.53 -36.44 -3.53
CA LEU A 339 -12.58 -35.70 -2.84
C LEU A 339 -12.33 -35.65 -1.33
N GLY A 340 -11.93 -36.79 -0.73
CA GLY A 340 -11.57 -36.86 0.69
C GLY A 340 -10.39 -35.92 1.05
N SER A 341 -9.40 -35.83 0.18
CA SER A 341 -8.27 -34.91 0.37
C SER A 341 -8.69 -33.44 0.36
N PHE A 342 -9.65 -33.04 -0.48
CA PHE A 342 -10.21 -31.69 -0.44
C PHE A 342 -10.99 -31.40 0.85
N VAL A 343 -11.72 -32.40 1.37
CA VAL A 343 -12.42 -32.27 2.66
C VAL A 343 -11.43 -32.09 3.81
N ILE A 344 -10.35 -32.88 3.84
CA ILE A 344 -9.29 -32.76 4.85
C ILE A 344 -8.59 -31.40 4.75
N LEU A 345 -8.25 -30.94 3.53
CA LEU A 345 -7.68 -29.62 3.32
C LEU A 345 -8.59 -28.52 3.88
N HIS A 346 -9.89 -28.63 3.65
CA HIS A 346 -10.87 -27.69 4.19
C HIS A 346 -10.93 -27.72 5.72
N MET A 347 -10.94 -28.90 6.33
CA MET A 347 -10.95 -29.06 7.80
C MET A 347 -9.68 -28.52 8.46
N MET A 348 -8.54 -28.62 7.79
CA MET A 348 -7.26 -28.07 8.25
C MET A 348 -7.11 -26.56 7.97
N HIS A 349 -8.17 -25.90 7.52
CA HIS A 349 -8.14 -24.49 7.09
C HIS A 349 -7.08 -24.18 6.02
N GLY A 350 -6.67 -25.19 5.25
CA GLY A 350 -5.72 -25.04 4.16
C GLY A 350 -6.28 -24.20 3.01
N THR A 351 -5.43 -23.41 2.38
CA THR A 351 -5.82 -22.58 1.24
C THR A 351 -5.57 -23.30 -0.08
N LEU A 352 -6.50 -23.15 -1.02
CA LEU A 352 -6.30 -23.57 -2.41
C LEU A 352 -5.42 -22.55 -3.12
N GLN A 353 -4.22 -22.97 -3.47
CA GLN A 353 -3.18 -22.19 -4.12
C GLN A 353 -2.41 -23.07 -5.10
N ARG A 354 -1.64 -22.49 -6.02
CA ARG A 354 -0.93 -23.23 -7.08
C ARG A 354 -0.08 -24.39 -6.55
N VAL A 355 0.64 -24.19 -5.44
CA VAL A 355 1.50 -25.21 -4.84
C VAL A 355 0.68 -26.39 -4.30
N SER A 356 -0.41 -26.13 -3.58
CA SER A 356 -1.28 -27.19 -3.07
C SER A 356 -1.93 -27.98 -4.22
N LEU A 357 -2.31 -27.28 -5.29
CA LEU A 357 -2.91 -27.89 -6.47
C LEU A 357 -1.90 -28.79 -7.23
N ALA A 358 -0.65 -28.35 -7.39
CA ALA A 358 0.41 -29.17 -7.97
C ALA A 358 0.69 -30.43 -7.14
N SER A 359 0.68 -30.31 -5.80
CA SER A 359 0.86 -31.45 -4.89
C SER A 359 -0.23 -32.51 -5.05
N PHE A 360 -1.48 -32.11 -5.34
CA PHE A 360 -2.56 -33.07 -5.63
C PHE A 360 -2.29 -33.89 -6.89
N ILE A 361 -1.76 -33.28 -7.97
CA ILE A 361 -1.45 -34.01 -9.20
C ILE A 361 -0.33 -35.04 -8.95
N VAL A 362 0.72 -34.65 -8.23
CA VAL A 362 1.82 -35.56 -7.89
C VAL A 362 1.34 -36.70 -7.00
N ALA A 363 0.57 -36.38 -5.94
CA ALA A 363 0.01 -37.39 -5.04
C ALA A 363 -0.93 -38.38 -5.75
N MET A 364 -1.68 -37.93 -6.76
CA MET A 364 -2.57 -38.79 -7.56
C MET A 364 -1.80 -39.89 -8.30
N GLY A 365 -0.62 -39.57 -8.87
CA GLY A 365 0.23 -40.58 -9.49
C GLY A 365 0.67 -41.68 -8.50
N MET A 366 1.11 -41.30 -7.32
CA MET A 366 1.51 -42.25 -6.26
C MET A 366 0.35 -43.09 -5.73
N LEU A 367 -0.87 -42.51 -5.65
CA LEU A 367 -2.07 -43.20 -5.22
C LEU A 367 -2.52 -44.28 -6.20
N VAL A 368 -2.41 -44.00 -7.50
CA VAL A 368 -2.75 -44.95 -8.56
C VAL A 368 -1.86 -46.16 -8.52
N ASP A 369 -0.55 -45.97 -8.35
CA ASP A 369 0.41 -47.08 -8.27
C ASP A 369 0.09 -48.02 -7.09
N ASN A 370 -0.21 -47.49 -5.93
CA ASN A 370 -0.61 -48.27 -4.77
C ASN A 370 -1.93 -49.07 -5.01
N ALA A 371 -2.90 -48.40 -5.65
CA ALA A 371 -4.20 -49.02 -5.95
C ALA A 371 -4.02 -50.16 -7.00
N ILE A 372 -3.15 -50.00 -7.98
CA ILE A 372 -2.85 -51.05 -8.97
C ILE A 372 -2.25 -52.26 -8.30
N VAL A 373 -1.21 -52.09 -7.46
CA VAL A 373 -0.54 -53.18 -6.76
C VAL A 373 -1.50 -53.99 -5.86
N ILE A 374 -2.36 -53.31 -5.12
CA ILE A 374 -3.31 -53.96 -4.24
C ILE A 374 -4.37 -54.74 -5.08
N THR A 375 -4.89 -54.13 -6.13
CA THR A 375 -5.91 -54.79 -6.99
C THR A 375 -5.34 -55.95 -7.77
N ASP A 376 -4.10 -55.88 -8.23
CA ASP A 376 -3.39 -56.95 -8.92
C ASP A 376 -3.15 -58.14 -7.95
N GLY A 377 -2.70 -57.85 -6.70
CA GLY A 377 -2.56 -58.87 -5.67
C GLY A 377 -3.86 -59.62 -5.36
N ILE A 378 -4.97 -58.88 -5.24
CA ILE A 378 -6.32 -59.50 -5.01
C ILE A 378 -6.73 -60.37 -6.22
N MET A 379 -6.39 -59.96 -7.45
CA MET A 379 -6.75 -60.74 -8.64
C MET A 379 -5.92 -62.03 -8.78
N VAL A 380 -4.69 -62.02 -8.31
CA VAL A 380 -3.81 -63.20 -8.32
C VAL A 380 -4.24 -64.23 -7.27
N ASP A 381 -4.80 -63.75 -6.13
CA ASP A 381 -5.24 -64.62 -5.04
C ASP A 381 -6.68 -65.17 -5.22
N MET A 382 -7.43 -64.69 -6.21
CA MET A 382 -8.78 -65.17 -6.58
C MET A 382 -8.71 -66.17 -7.75
#